data_012b3b23b6aa2704585ba99e0d5c49fc
#
_entry.id   012b3b23b6aa2704585ba99e0d5c49fc
#
_cell.length_a   1.000
_cell.length_b   1.000
_cell.length_c   1.000
_cell.angle_alpha   90.00
_cell.angle_beta   90.00
_cell.angle_gamma   90.00
#
_symmetry.space_group_name_H-M   'P 1'
#
loop_
_entity.id
_entity.type
_entity.pdbx_description
1 polymer ?
#
loop_
_entity_poly.entity_id
_entity_poly.type
_entity_poly.pdbx_seq_one_letter_code
_entity_poly.pdbx_strand_id
1 'polypeptide(L)'
;MSSTAPTTRRTDDAPVRFGVIGAGFIARWFAEAVAREPGAQIVAVTSAHRERAAAFATEHGIPHAYASLEEMLAAHGPGSPDPIDVIHVGSPNSLHTQHSIAALEAGFHVVVEKPFALTRSQAEAMVEAAQANDRFLMEGWLSAFEPGVARLREQLPRLGRLHRVVLSKEQFSSRMEVYRSGGLPPAFDPALGGGSLMDLGIYPVSLAIHLFGEPDRVTATGTLLECGVDARGTAVLSYDCGEHAGLEVVCLHSKTSPGTQSSFAGDHDVLSIDDCQWPRRIGLHGPAAATGTDEDLSVERGAEAPGHQLAYELAEVCRLVRAGARQSDLHPLSRSVAAVGVLQEARRQVGVRFPADEQD
;
A
#
# COMPACT_ATOMS: atom_id res chain seq x y z
N MET A 1 41.17 8.57 -1.10
CA MET A 1 40.66 9.91 -0.77
C MET A 1 39.26 9.99 -1.34
N SER A 2 38.26 9.69 -0.50
CA SER A 2 36.83 9.70 -0.91
C SER A 2 36.33 11.13 -0.78
N SER A 3 36.05 11.78 -1.90
CA SER A 3 35.45 13.11 -1.97
C SER A 3 33.96 12.95 -1.77
N THR A 4 33.47 13.17 -0.57
CA THR A 4 32.05 13.38 -0.30
C THR A 4 31.66 14.77 -0.84
N ALA A 5 30.94 14.80 -1.96
CA ALA A 5 30.35 16.04 -2.44
C ALA A 5 29.36 16.57 -1.38
N PRO A 6 29.33 17.89 -1.12
CA PRO A 6 28.42 18.48 -0.15
C PRO A 6 26.98 18.32 -0.65
N THR A 7 26.17 17.61 0.11
CA THR A 7 24.72 17.59 -0.05
C THR A 7 24.23 19.02 0.25
N THR A 8 23.90 19.79 -0.77
CA THR A 8 23.25 21.09 -0.60
C THR A 8 21.91 20.84 0.09
N ARG A 9 21.80 21.19 1.37
CA ARG A 9 20.49 21.24 2.07
C ARG A 9 19.58 22.18 1.27
N ARG A 10 18.54 21.62 0.69
CA ARG A 10 17.44 22.43 0.12
C ARG A 10 16.82 23.23 1.25
N THR A 11 16.27 24.40 0.95
CA THR A 11 15.47 25.20 1.89
C THR A 11 14.25 24.38 2.31
N ASP A 12 13.88 24.42 3.58
CA ASP A 12 12.76 23.66 4.16
C ASP A 12 11.41 23.86 3.45
N ASP A 13 11.28 24.94 2.68
CA ASP A 13 10.08 25.33 1.92
C ASP A 13 10.03 24.80 0.47
N ALA A 14 11.09 24.17 -0.06
CA ALA A 14 11.07 23.69 -1.43
C ALA A 14 10.18 22.45 -1.60
N PRO A 15 9.37 22.35 -2.69
CA PRO A 15 8.53 21.17 -2.90
C PRO A 15 9.39 19.91 -3.08
N VAL A 16 8.89 18.78 -2.57
CA VAL A 16 9.44 17.44 -2.86
C VAL A 16 9.13 17.10 -4.31
N ARG A 17 10.13 16.67 -5.05
CA ARG A 17 10.09 16.49 -6.49
C ARG A 17 9.98 15.02 -6.84
N PHE A 18 8.90 14.66 -7.52
CA PHE A 18 8.57 13.26 -7.83
C PHE A 18 8.83 12.92 -9.30
N GLY A 19 9.39 11.73 -9.53
CA GLY A 19 9.29 11.00 -10.78
C GLY A 19 8.24 9.90 -10.63
N VAL A 20 7.39 9.71 -11.63
CA VAL A 20 6.30 8.72 -11.57
C VAL A 20 6.55 7.60 -12.57
N ILE A 21 6.52 6.35 -12.11
CA ILE A 21 6.55 5.17 -12.96
C ILE A 21 5.14 4.64 -13.14
N GLY A 22 4.66 4.66 -14.38
CA GLY A 22 3.31 4.27 -14.76
C GLY A 22 2.46 5.47 -15.16
N ALA A 23 1.52 5.25 -16.08
CA ALA A 23 0.52 6.22 -16.56
C ALA A 23 -0.89 5.61 -16.47
N GLY A 24 -1.13 4.84 -15.40
CA GLY A 24 -2.38 4.13 -15.13
C GLY A 24 -3.28 4.87 -14.14
N PHE A 25 -4.23 4.13 -13.59
CA PHE A 25 -5.22 4.64 -12.64
C PHE A 25 -4.58 5.23 -11.38
N ILE A 26 -3.62 4.50 -10.77
CA ILE A 26 -2.99 4.97 -9.53
C ILE A 26 -2.07 6.18 -9.76
N ALA A 27 -1.36 6.22 -10.90
CA ALA A 27 -0.55 7.38 -11.27
C ALA A 27 -1.42 8.63 -11.44
N ARG A 28 -2.65 8.50 -11.99
CA ARG A 28 -3.63 9.58 -12.08
C ARG A 28 -4.04 10.08 -10.69
N TRP A 29 -4.39 9.16 -9.79
CA TRP A 29 -4.72 9.51 -8.41
C TRP A 29 -3.56 10.22 -7.72
N PHE A 30 -2.34 9.73 -7.92
CA PHE A 30 -1.15 10.37 -7.36
C PHE A 30 -0.95 11.79 -7.93
N ALA A 31 -1.09 11.99 -9.25
CA ALA A 31 -0.99 13.30 -9.88
C ALA A 31 -2.06 14.27 -9.37
N GLU A 32 -3.29 13.80 -9.17
CA GLU A 32 -4.38 14.59 -8.61
C GLU A 32 -4.14 14.97 -7.13
N ALA A 33 -3.49 14.09 -6.35
CA ALA A 33 -3.09 14.40 -4.97
C ALA A 33 -1.98 15.44 -4.94
N VAL A 34 -0.93 15.27 -5.78
CA VAL A 34 0.18 16.23 -5.89
C VAL A 34 -0.30 17.61 -6.34
N ALA A 35 -1.26 17.68 -7.25
CA ALA A 35 -1.82 18.97 -7.70
C ALA A 35 -2.51 19.76 -6.57
N ARG A 36 -2.84 19.12 -5.45
CA ARG A 36 -3.48 19.74 -4.26
C ARG A 36 -2.50 19.97 -3.11
N GLU A 37 -1.29 19.42 -3.19
CA GLU A 37 -0.27 19.51 -2.14
C GLU A 37 0.82 20.53 -2.57
N PRO A 38 0.81 21.75 -1.99
CA PRO A 38 1.80 22.78 -2.37
C PRO A 38 3.25 22.37 -2.12
N GLY A 39 3.44 21.40 -1.21
CA GLY A 39 4.74 20.87 -0.87
C GLY A 39 5.25 19.75 -1.78
N ALA A 40 4.57 19.46 -2.89
CA ALA A 40 4.92 18.38 -3.81
C ALA A 40 4.83 18.83 -5.28
N GLN A 41 5.65 18.22 -6.14
CA GLN A 41 5.65 18.50 -7.58
C GLN A 41 6.05 17.24 -8.36
N ILE A 42 5.34 16.92 -9.44
CA ILE A 42 5.80 15.89 -10.39
C ILE A 42 6.66 16.55 -11.46
N VAL A 43 7.88 16.04 -11.60
CA VAL A 43 8.88 16.53 -12.59
C VAL A 43 8.82 15.70 -13.85
N ALA A 44 8.69 14.37 -13.71
CA ALA A 44 8.74 13.47 -14.84
C ALA A 44 7.80 12.28 -14.67
N VAL A 45 7.37 11.71 -15.78
CA VAL A 45 6.62 10.45 -15.84
C VAL A 45 7.24 9.50 -16.85
N THR A 46 7.22 8.21 -16.56
CA THR A 46 7.61 7.16 -17.49
C THR A 46 6.55 6.08 -17.64
N SER A 47 6.47 5.49 -18.81
CA SER A 47 5.62 4.33 -19.10
C SER A 47 6.27 3.51 -20.20
N ALA A 48 6.06 2.18 -20.18
CA ALA A 48 6.52 1.28 -21.26
C ALA A 48 6.04 1.69 -22.67
N HIS A 49 5.04 2.56 -22.73
CA HIS A 49 4.55 3.17 -23.99
C HIS A 49 4.78 4.68 -23.95
N ARG A 50 5.73 5.16 -24.73
CA ARG A 50 6.09 6.59 -24.79
C ARG A 50 4.89 7.51 -25.03
N GLU A 51 3.97 7.10 -25.90
CA GLU A 51 2.76 7.89 -26.18
C GLU A 51 1.84 8.03 -24.97
N ARG A 52 1.74 6.97 -24.13
CA ARG A 52 0.97 7.03 -22.88
C ARG A 52 1.62 7.97 -21.86
N ALA A 53 2.95 7.92 -21.73
CA ALA A 53 3.67 8.85 -20.86
C ALA A 53 3.49 10.30 -21.33
N ALA A 54 3.60 10.57 -22.63
CA ALA A 54 3.43 11.90 -23.21
C ALA A 54 2.01 12.44 -23.04
N ALA A 55 0.99 11.60 -23.30
CA ALA A 55 -0.41 11.98 -23.09
C ALA A 55 -0.70 12.29 -21.61
N PHE A 56 -0.22 11.46 -20.71
CA PHE A 56 -0.36 11.66 -19.27
C PHE A 56 0.34 12.94 -18.79
N ALA A 57 1.57 13.19 -19.28
CA ALA A 57 2.31 14.40 -18.97
C ALA A 57 1.55 15.65 -19.42
N THR A 58 0.99 15.63 -20.64
CA THR A 58 0.17 16.74 -21.16
C THR A 58 -1.07 16.97 -20.32
N GLU A 59 -1.80 15.91 -19.96
CA GLU A 59 -3.03 15.97 -19.16
C GLU A 59 -2.80 16.59 -17.77
N HIS A 60 -1.66 16.26 -17.13
CA HIS A 60 -1.35 16.68 -15.77
C HIS A 60 -0.31 17.81 -15.67
N GLY A 61 0.11 18.39 -16.79
CA GLY A 61 1.09 19.49 -16.80
C GLY A 61 2.48 19.08 -16.32
N ILE A 62 2.88 17.82 -16.52
CA ILE A 62 4.20 17.30 -16.14
C ILE A 62 5.23 17.68 -17.21
N PRO A 63 6.38 18.28 -16.84
CA PRO A 63 7.34 18.80 -17.80
C PRO A 63 7.97 17.74 -18.72
N HIS A 64 8.26 16.55 -18.16
CA HIS A 64 9.06 15.54 -18.86
C HIS A 64 8.36 14.19 -18.94
N ALA A 65 8.44 13.53 -20.10
CA ALA A 65 7.89 12.19 -20.34
C ALA A 65 8.92 11.29 -21.01
N TYR A 66 9.10 10.09 -20.46
CA TYR A 66 10.12 9.11 -20.88
C TYR A 66 9.51 7.79 -21.31
N ALA A 67 10.22 7.06 -22.17
CA ALA A 67 9.82 5.72 -22.61
C ALA A 67 10.34 4.62 -21.67
N SER A 68 11.35 4.92 -20.85
CA SER A 68 11.91 3.97 -19.90
C SER A 68 12.30 4.63 -18.57
N LEU A 69 12.45 3.80 -17.54
CA LEU A 69 12.94 4.22 -16.23
C LEU A 69 14.37 4.73 -16.33
N GLU A 70 15.23 4.03 -17.07
CA GLU A 70 16.64 4.34 -17.24
C GLU A 70 16.84 5.74 -17.84
N GLU A 71 16.05 6.10 -18.85
CA GLU A 71 16.08 7.46 -19.44
C GLU A 71 15.72 8.53 -18.39
N MET A 72 14.67 8.28 -17.59
CA MET A 72 14.23 9.21 -16.55
C MET A 72 15.29 9.35 -15.44
N LEU A 73 15.83 8.24 -14.92
CA LEU A 73 16.85 8.26 -13.86
C LEU A 73 18.13 8.98 -14.32
N ALA A 74 18.57 8.72 -15.57
CA ALA A 74 19.75 9.37 -16.14
C ALA A 74 19.56 10.88 -16.31
N ALA A 75 18.36 11.33 -16.68
CA ALA A 75 18.06 12.75 -16.93
C ALA A 75 17.92 13.56 -15.62
N HIS A 76 17.45 12.94 -14.54
CA HIS A 76 17.03 13.64 -13.33
C HIS A 76 17.81 13.23 -12.08
N GLY A 77 19.00 12.64 -12.24
CA GLY A 77 19.86 12.23 -11.14
C GLY A 77 20.35 13.38 -10.26
N PRO A 78 20.99 13.07 -9.12
CA PRO A 78 21.60 14.07 -8.25
C PRO A 78 22.57 14.97 -9.03
N GLY A 79 22.37 16.29 -8.91
CA GLY A 79 23.20 17.29 -9.63
C GLY A 79 22.72 17.63 -11.04
N SER A 80 21.66 17.05 -11.55
CA SER A 80 21.01 17.48 -12.79
C SER A 80 20.37 18.87 -12.60
N PRO A 81 20.13 19.62 -13.69
CA PRO A 81 19.47 20.92 -13.61
C PRO A 81 18.05 20.85 -13.01
N ASP A 82 17.39 19.71 -13.16
CA ASP A 82 16.02 19.47 -12.72
C ASP A 82 15.91 18.12 -11.98
N PRO A 83 16.51 18.01 -10.74
CA PRO A 83 16.62 16.75 -10.05
C PRO A 83 15.28 16.25 -9.53
N ILE A 84 15.09 14.93 -9.46
CA ILE A 84 14.02 14.25 -8.75
C ILE A 84 14.53 13.87 -7.36
N ASP A 85 13.68 13.96 -6.34
CA ASP A 85 13.96 13.51 -4.97
C ASP A 85 13.44 12.08 -4.76
N VAL A 86 12.20 11.81 -5.20
CA VAL A 86 11.47 10.57 -4.91
C VAL A 86 10.92 9.97 -6.20
N ILE A 87 11.09 8.68 -6.38
CA ILE A 87 10.40 7.91 -7.41
C ILE A 87 9.14 7.26 -6.81
N HIS A 88 7.99 7.60 -7.36
CA HIS A 88 6.73 6.91 -7.10
C HIS A 88 6.57 5.74 -8.07
N VAL A 89 6.60 4.51 -7.55
CA VAL A 89 6.51 3.27 -8.34
C VAL A 89 5.06 2.81 -8.37
N GLY A 90 4.34 3.18 -9.46
CA GLY A 90 2.96 2.77 -9.75
C GLY A 90 2.85 1.85 -10.97
N SER A 91 3.88 1.04 -11.20
CA SER A 91 3.92 0.00 -12.24
C SER A 91 3.03 -1.21 -11.85
N PRO A 92 2.86 -2.23 -12.72
CA PRO A 92 2.27 -3.50 -12.32
C PRO A 92 3.03 -4.15 -11.15
N ASN A 93 2.32 -4.86 -10.28
CA ASN A 93 2.87 -5.45 -9.05
C ASN A 93 4.15 -6.27 -9.30
N SER A 94 4.21 -7.01 -10.41
CA SER A 94 5.37 -7.83 -10.79
C SER A 94 6.65 -7.03 -11.09
N LEU A 95 6.55 -5.72 -11.27
CA LEU A 95 7.68 -4.84 -11.56
C LEU A 95 8.07 -3.95 -10.38
N HIS A 96 7.34 -3.98 -9.26
CA HIS A 96 7.61 -3.12 -8.10
C HIS A 96 9.05 -3.29 -7.60
N THR A 97 9.49 -4.53 -7.40
CA THR A 97 10.84 -4.84 -6.90
C THR A 97 11.93 -4.34 -7.83
N GLN A 98 11.85 -4.69 -9.12
CA GLN A 98 12.85 -4.29 -10.11
C GLN A 98 12.98 -2.77 -10.22
N HIS A 99 11.85 -2.07 -10.34
CA HIS A 99 11.84 -0.61 -10.47
C HIS A 99 12.30 0.09 -9.20
N SER A 100 11.93 -0.43 -8.03
CA SER A 100 12.35 0.15 -6.75
C SER A 100 13.85 -0.01 -6.54
N ILE A 101 14.41 -1.19 -6.77
CA ILE A 101 15.85 -1.43 -6.63
C ILE A 101 16.64 -0.55 -7.59
N ALA A 102 16.25 -0.49 -8.87
CA ALA A 102 16.91 0.35 -9.87
C ALA A 102 16.92 1.84 -9.47
N ALA A 103 15.82 2.35 -8.92
CA ALA A 103 15.73 3.72 -8.46
C ALA A 103 16.60 3.97 -7.20
N LEU A 104 16.58 3.04 -6.22
CA LEU A 104 17.40 3.13 -5.00
C LEU A 104 18.90 3.11 -5.32
N GLU A 105 19.34 2.20 -6.19
CA GLU A 105 20.74 2.09 -6.65
C GLU A 105 21.19 3.32 -7.43
N ALA A 106 20.28 3.96 -8.17
CA ALA A 106 20.53 5.23 -8.84
C ALA A 106 20.54 6.44 -7.90
N GLY A 107 20.29 6.23 -6.59
CA GLY A 107 20.40 7.25 -5.55
C GLY A 107 19.12 8.05 -5.29
N PHE A 108 17.96 7.57 -5.71
CA PHE A 108 16.65 8.20 -5.45
C PHE A 108 16.01 7.62 -4.19
N HIS A 109 15.15 8.39 -3.54
CA HIS A 109 14.16 7.90 -2.60
C HIS A 109 13.03 7.20 -3.33
N VAL A 110 12.34 6.26 -2.68
CA VAL A 110 11.28 5.47 -3.32
C VAL A 110 10.03 5.40 -2.45
N VAL A 111 8.88 5.63 -3.07
CA VAL A 111 7.56 5.20 -2.59
C VAL A 111 7.00 4.21 -3.60
N VAL A 112 6.70 3.01 -3.17
CA VAL A 112 6.17 1.95 -4.03
C VAL A 112 4.75 1.61 -3.66
N GLU A 113 3.87 1.51 -4.64
CA GLU A 113 2.48 1.14 -4.46
C GLU A 113 2.32 -0.24 -3.81
N LYS A 114 1.20 -0.41 -3.15
CA LYS A 114 0.80 -1.70 -2.60
C LYS A 114 0.37 -2.66 -3.73
N PRO A 115 0.59 -3.97 -3.59
CA PRO A 115 1.40 -4.63 -2.56
C PRO A 115 2.89 -4.35 -2.76
N PHE A 116 3.64 -4.24 -1.67
CA PHE A 116 5.05 -3.85 -1.68
C PHE A 116 5.90 -4.68 -2.66
N ALA A 117 5.72 -6.00 -2.63
CA ALA A 117 6.34 -6.97 -3.53
C ALA A 117 5.45 -8.20 -3.72
N LEU A 118 5.85 -9.18 -4.55
CA LEU A 118 5.14 -10.44 -4.73
C LEU A 118 5.60 -11.55 -3.80
N THR A 119 6.88 -11.54 -3.35
CA THR A 119 7.45 -12.52 -2.45
C THR A 119 8.20 -11.84 -1.31
N ARG A 120 8.38 -12.54 -0.18
CA ARG A 120 9.13 -12.04 0.98
C ARG A 120 10.58 -11.71 0.59
N SER A 121 11.24 -12.58 -0.17
CA SER A 121 12.61 -12.35 -0.62
C SER A 121 12.75 -11.08 -1.46
N GLN A 122 11.79 -10.82 -2.35
CA GLN A 122 11.74 -9.58 -3.11
C GLN A 122 11.58 -8.35 -2.21
N ALA A 123 10.72 -8.42 -1.20
CA ALA A 123 10.52 -7.34 -0.23
C ALA A 123 11.79 -7.07 0.58
N GLU A 124 12.47 -8.12 1.03
CA GLU A 124 13.74 -8.04 1.76
C GLU A 124 14.85 -7.43 0.89
N ALA A 125 14.96 -7.84 -0.37
CA ALA A 125 15.93 -7.27 -1.32
C ALA A 125 15.71 -5.75 -1.56
N MET A 126 14.47 -5.28 -1.60
CA MET A 126 14.17 -3.85 -1.69
C MET A 126 14.63 -3.10 -0.44
N VAL A 127 14.42 -3.68 0.75
CA VAL A 127 14.88 -3.10 2.03
C VAL A 127 16.41 -3.04 2.07
N GLU A 128 17.09 -4.11 1.68
CA GLU A 128 18.55 -4.16 1.60
C GLU A 128 19.10 -3.10 0.63
N ALA A 129 18.50 -2.95 -0.55
CA ALA A 129 18.88 -1.93 -1.52
C ALA A 129 18.73 -0.51 -0.96
N ALA A 130 17.63 -0.24 -0.24
CA ALA A 130 17.41 1.06 0.40
C ALA A 130 18.47 1.36 1.48
N GLN A 131 18.80 0.37 2.32
CA GLN A 131 19.81 0.49 3.36
C GLN A 131 21.23 0.67 2.78
N ALA A 132 21.58 -0.14 1.77
CA ALA A 132 22.89 -0.08 1.12
C ALA A 132 23.17 1.27 0.45
N ASN A 133 22.13 1.92 -0.06
CA ASN A 133 22.23 3.21 -0.74
C ASN A 133 21.87 4.42 0.14
N ASP A 134 21.57 4.20 1.43
CA ASP A 134 21.13 5.24 2.37
C ASP A 134 19.96 6.07 1.82
N ARG A 135 18.91 5.40 1.34
CA ARG A 135 17.72 6.03 0.75
C ARG A 135 16.44 5.72 1.53
N PHE A 136 15.52 6.67 1.45
CA PHE A 136 14.16 6.47 1.96
C PHE A 136 13.43 5.45 1.09
N LEU A 137 12.72 4.52 1.74
CA LEU A 137 11.82 3.57 1.11
C LEU A 137 10.54 3.47 1.94
N MET A 138 9.39 3.49 1.28
CA MET A 138 8.07 3.35 1.92
C MET A 138 7.12 2.62 0.99
N GLU A 139 6.26 1.76 1.57
CA GLU A 139 5.09 1.23 0.87
C GLU A 139 3.97 2.27 0.85
N GLY A 140 3.36 2.50 -0.31
CA GLY A 140 2.16 3.29 -0.49
C GLY A 140 0.90 2.53 -0.06
N TRP A 141 0.87 2.10 1.20
CA TRP A 141 -0.33 1.56 1.83
C TRP A 141 -1.05 2.67 2.61
N LEU A 142 -1.89 3.39 1.89
CA LEU A 142 -2.54 4.63 2.34
C LEU A 142 -3.24 4.53 3.71
N SER A 143 -3.74 3.33 4.07
CA SER A 143 -4.52 3.12 5.31
C SER A 143 -3.71 3.43 6.57
N ALA A 144 -2.37 3.25 6.55
CA ALA A 144 -1.51 3.56 7.69
C ALA A 144 -1.61 5.02 8.14
N PHE A 145 -1.95 5.90 7.22
CA PHE A 145 -1.94 7.36 7.41
C PHE A 145 -3.35 7.94 7.58
N GLU A 146 -4.40 7.10 7.45
CA GLU A 146 -5.78 7.53 7.60
C GLU A 146 -6.13 7.81 9.07
N PRO A 147 -6.76 8.96 9.39
CA PRO A 147 -7.18 9.31 10.76
C PRO A 147 -8.07 8.25 11.41
N GLY A 148 -8.88 7.56 10.62
CA GLY A 148 -9.73 6.48 11.12
C GLY A 148 -8.93 5.28 11.66
N VAL A 149 -7.78 4.95 11.06
CA VAL A 149 -6.89 3.90 11.58
C VAL A 149 -6.22 4.35 12.88
N ALA A 150 -5.81 5.61 12.98
CA ALA A 150 -5.29 6.18 14.23
C ALA A 150 -6.36 6.11 15.34
N ARG A 151 -7.60 6.55 15.03
CA ARG A 151 -8.73 6.47 15.96
C ARG A 151 -9.01 5.03 16.39
N LEU A 152 -9.02 4.08 15.44
CA LEU A 152 -9.20 2.65 15.75
C LEU A 152 -8.16 2.18 16.79
N ARG A 153 -6.87 2.47 16.55
CA ARG A 153 -5.80 2.09 17.50
C ARG A 153 -6.00 2.67 18.90
N GLU A 154 -6.44 3.92 19.01
CA GLU A 154 -6.72 4.56 20.29
C GLU A 154 -7.86 3.88 21.07
N GLN A 155 -8.82 3.30 20.35
CA GLN A 155 -10.02 2.71 20.95
C GLN A 155 -9.88 1.21 21.28
N LEU A 156 -8.98 0.47 20.61
CA LEU A 156 -8.79 -0.96 20.85
C LEU A 156 -8.58 -1.34 22.34
N PRO A 157 -7.83 -0.59 23.15
CA PRO A 157 -7.65 -0.92 24.59
C PRO A 157 -8.94 -0.96 25.40
N ARG A 158 -10.01 -0.27 24.95
CA ARG A 158 -11.32 -0.28 25.62
C ARG A 158 -12.01 -1.62 25.56
N LEU A 159 -11.67 -2.46 24.57
CA LEU A 159 -12.27 -3.77 24.37
C LEU A 159 -11.79 -4.84 25.38
N GLY A 160 -10.74 -4.52 26.15
CA GLY A 160 -10.04 -5.53 26.94
C GLY A 160 -9.18 -6.44 26.07
N ARG A 161 -9.10 -7.73 26.41
CA ARG A 161 -8.42 -8.71 25.58
C ARG A 161 -9.22 -8.97 24.31
N LEU A 162 -8.57 -8.85 23.16
CA LEU A 162 -9.19 -9.21 21.88
C LEU A 162 -9.19 -10.73 21.70
N HIS A 163 -10.31 -11.26 21.23
CA HIS A 163 -10.49 -12.69 20.95
C HIS A 163 -10.60 -12.98 19.46
N ARG A 164 -11.36 -12.16 18.75
CA ARG A 164 -11.57 -12.31 17.31
C ARG A 164 -11.72 -10.97 16.64
N VAL A 165 -11.03 -10.86 15.51
CA VAL A 165 -11.17 -9.72 14.58
C VAL A 165 -11.61 -10.25 13.24
N VAL A 166 -12.58 -9.61 12.60
CA VAL A 166 -13.00 -9.89 11.22
C VAL A 166 -12.78 -8.63 10.41
N LEU A 167 -11.95 -8.72 9.39
CA LEU A 167 -11.65 -7.63 8.47
C LEU A 167 -12.10 -8.03 7.06
N SER A 168 -12.85 -7.17 6.39
CA SER A 168 -13.40 -7.44 5.07
C SER A 168 -13.04 -6.32 4.10
N LYS A 169 -12.49 -6.73 2.93
CA LYS A 169 -12.38 -5.88 1.75
C LYS A 169 -12.88 -6.64 0.53
N GLU A 170 -14.16 -6.53 0.30
CA GLU A 170 -14.87 -7.26 -0.72
C GLU A 170 -15.68 -6.26 -1.56
N GLN A 171 -15.54 -6.33 -2.86
CA GLN A 171 -16.27 -5.50 -3.81
C GLN A 171 -16.39 -6.21 -5.16
N PHE A 172 -17.49 -6.01 -5.87
CA PHE A 172 -17.59 -6.47 -7.23
C PHE A 172 -16.64 -5.65 -8.13
N SER A 173 -15.70 -6.34 -8.78
CA SER A 173 -14.69 -5.66 -9.61
C SER A 173 -15.31 -5.03 -10.84
N SER A 174 -15.04 -3.74 -11.08
CA SER A 174 -15.43 -3.05 -12.32
C SER A 174 -14.78 -3.65 -13.59
N ARG A 175 -13.76 -4.50 -13.43
CA ARG A 175 -13.07 -5.21 -14.53
C ARG A 175 -13.64 -6.60 -14.81
N MET A 176 -14.59 -7.08 -13.99
CA MET A 176 -15.15 -8.42 -14.12
C MET A 176 -15.89 -8.64 -15.44
N GLU A 177 -16.54 -7.62 -15.97
CA GLU A 177 -17.21 -7.73 -17.26
C GLU A 177 -16.25 -7.93 -18.43
N VAL A 178 -15.12 -7.19 -18.42
CA VAL A 178 -14.04 -7.38 -19.40
C VAL A 178 -13.46 -8.78 -19.30
N TYR A 179 -13.25 -9.29 -18.08
CA TYR A 179 -12.77 -10.65 -17.86
C TYR A 179 -13.77 -11.69 -18.38
N ARG A 180 -15.07 -11.57 -18.08
CA ARG A 180 -16.11 -12.50 -18.54
C ARG A 180 -16.29 -12.50 -20.06
N SER A 181 -15.96 -11.40 -20.73
CA SER A 181 -15.97 -11.31 -22.20
C SER A 181 -14.68 -11.82 -22.86
N GLY A 182 -13.78 -12.47 -22.10
CA GLY A 182 -12.56 -13.09 -22.61
C GLY A 182 -11.34 -12.19 -22.63
N GLY A 183 -11.44 -10.95 -22.06
CA GLY A 183 -10.26 -10.10 -21.84
C GLY A 183 -9.50 -10.51 -20.58
N LEU A 184 -8.22 -10.11 -20.48
CA LEU A 184 -7.40 -10.33 -19.29
C LEU A 184 -6.90 -8.98 -18.73
N PRO A 185 -7.71 -8.29 -17.92
CA PRO A 185 -7.27 -7.07 -17.27
C PRO A 185 -6.10 -7.32 -16.31
N PRO A 186 -5.19 -6.35 -16.10
CA PRO A 186 -4.03 -6.50 -15.21
C PRO A 186 -4.37 -7.01 -13.80
N ALA A 187 -5.52 -6.62 -13.25
CA ALA A 187 -5.97 -7.07 -11.94
C ALA A 187 -6.38 -8.56 -11.87
N PHE A 188 -6.42 -9.26 -13.02
CA PHE A 188 -6.71 -10.69 -13.16
C PHE A 188 -5.58 -11.45 -13.86
N ASP A 189 -4.46 -10.78 -14.16
CA ASP A 189 -3.31 -11.38 -14.84
C ASP A 189 -2.29 -11.91 -13.82
N PRO A 190 -2.07 -13.23 -13.75
CA PRO A 190 -1.07 -13.80 -12.84
C PRO A 190 0.36 -13.36 -13.19
N ALA A 191 0.67 -13.04 -14.46
CA ALA A 191 1.99 -12.54 -14.85
C ALA A 191 2.27 -11.13 -14.30
N LEU A 192 1.21 -10.39 -13.97
CA LEU A 192 1.31 -9.05 -13.38
C LEU A 192 1.07 -9.02 -11.87
N GLY A 193 0.91 -10.20 -11.22
CA GLY A 193 0.64 -10.28 -9.80
C GLY A 193 -0.80 -9.91 -9.44
N GLY A 194 -1.78 -10.25 -10.32
CA GLY A 194 -3.20 -10.00 -10.10
C GLY A 194 -3.83 -10.95 -9.07
N GLY A 195 -5.13 -10.80 -8.87
CA GLY A 195 -5.91 -11.61 -7.94
C GLY A 195 -6.61 -10.78 -6.87
N SER A 196 -7.58 -11.38 -6.20
CA SER A 196 -8.34 -10.72 -5.14
C SER A 196 -7.49 -10.49 -3.89
N LEU A 197 -6.67 -11.46 -3.51
CA LEU A 197 -5.80 -11.38 -2.34
C LEU A 197 -4.80 -10.22 -2.48
N MET A 198 -4.11 -10.13 -3.63
CA MET A 198 -3.10 -9.09 -3.86
C MET A 198 -3.68 -7.69 -4.00
N ASP A 199 -4.88 -7.55 -4.57
CA ASP A 199 -5.48 -6.24 -4.83
C ASP A 199 -6.36 -5.73 -3.68
N LEU A 200 -7.14 -6.62 -3.08
CA LEU A 200 -8.10 -6.32 -2.01
C LEU A 200 -7.71 -6.93 -0.66
N GLY A 201 -7.25 -8.18 -0.63
CA GLY A 201 -6.84 -8.87 0.60
C GLY A 201 -5.63 -8.24 1.29
N ILE A 202 -4.81 -7.48 0.55
CA ILE A 202 -3.73 -6.67 1.12
C ILE A 202 -4.25 -5.70 2.20
N TYR A 203 -5.44 -5.11 2.06
CA TYR A 203 -5.96 -4.16 3.04
C TYR A 203 -6.27 -4.79 4.41
N PRO A 204 -7.08 -5.88 4.52
CA PRO A 204 -7.29 -6.54 5.79
C PRO A 204 -6.02 -7.17 6.37
N VAL A 205 -5.14 -7.75 5.54
CA VAL A 205 -3.87 -8.34 6.00
C VAL A 205 -2.94 -7.25 6.55
N SER A 206 -2.71 -6.17 5.81
CA SER A 206 -1.84 -5.09 6.27
C SER A 206 -2.41 -4.36 7.49
N LEU A 207 -3.74 -4.20 7.59
CA LEU A 207 -4.37 -3.62 8.79
C LEU A 207 -4.16 -4.52 10.01
N ALA A 208 -4.31 -5.84 9.87
CA ALA A 208 -4.04 -6.78 10.95
C ALA A 208 -2.57 -6.68 11.43
N ILE A 209 -1.62 -6.67 10.50
CA ILE A 209 -0.19 -6.56 10.81
C ILE A 209 0.15 -5.18 11.38
N HIS A 210 -0.49 -4.12 10.89
CA HIS A 210 -0.31 -2.77 11.42
C HIS A 210 -0.75 -2.66 12.89
N LEU A 211 -1.81 -3.37 13.28
CA LEU A 211 -2.37 -3.33 14.63
C LEU A 211 -1.72 -4.35 15.57
N PHE A 212 -1.41 -5.55 15.09
CA PHE A 212 -1.06 -6.69 15.94
C PHE A 212 0.33 -7.29 15.66
N GLY A 213 1.03 -6.82 14.63
CA GLY A 213 2.31 -7.38 14.20
C GLY A 213 2.15 -8.62 13.29
N GLU A 214 3.27 -9.30 13.03
CA GLU A 214 3.30 -10.51 12.20
C GLU A 214 2.65 -11.68 12.96
N PRO A 215 1.73 -12.43 12.32
CA PRO A 215 1.08 -13.60 12.96
C PRO A 215 2.03 -14.79 13.05
N ASP A 216 1.80 -15.66 14.02
CA ASP A 216 2.56 -16.90 14.18
C ASP A 216 2.17 -17.96 13.12
N ARG A 217 0.93 -17.90 12.62
CA ARG A 217 0.40 -18.87 11.65
C ARG A 217 -0.63 -18.26 10.71
N VAL A 218 -0.59 -18.69 9.44
CA VAL A 218 -1.55 -18.32 8.40
C VAL A 218 -2.26 -19.57 7.91
N THR A 219 -3.59 -19.52 7.82
CA THR A 219 -4.42 -20.55 7.17
C THR A 219 -5.32 -19.87 6.13
N ALA A 220 -5.28 -20.32 4.89
CA ALA A 220 -6.04 -19.67 3.84
C ALA A 220 -6.78 -20.66 2.93
N THR A 221 -7.93 -20.21 2.43
CA THR A 221 -8.73 -20.90 1.43
C THR A 221 -9.31 -19.88 0.44
N GLY A 222 -9.58 -20.30 -0.78
CA GLY A 222 -10.09 -19.40 -1.80
C GLY A 222 -10.68 -20.13 -3.00
N THR A 223 -11.23 -19.35 -3.91
CA THR A 223 -11.78 -19.83 -5.18
C THR A 223 -10.97 -19.20 -6.31
N LEU A 224 -10.41 -20.02 -7.19
CA LEU A 224 -9.67 -19.56 -8.36
C LEU A 224 -10.62 -19.21 -9.53
N LEU A 225 -10.17 -18.26 -10.33
CA LEU A 225 -10.67 -18.02 -11.69
C LEU A 225 -9.93 -18.91 -12.69
N GLU A 226 -10.48 -19.07 -13.89
CA GLU A 226 -9.87 -19.87 -14.98
C GLU A 226 -8.47 -19.36 -15.36
N CYS A 227 -8.18 -18.06 -15.19
CA CYS A 227 -6.86 -17.47 -15.42
C CYS A 227 -5.82 -17.81 -14.35
N GLY A 228 -6.19 -18.52 -13.28
CA GLY A 228 -5.27 -18.98 -12.24
C GLY A 228 -5.07 -18.06 -11.06
N VAL A 229 -5.68 -16.86 -11.03
CA VAL A 229 -5.70 -16.01 -9.83
C VAL A 229 -6.96 -16.24 -9.00
N ASP A 230 -6.94 -15.84 -7.76
CA ASP A 230 -8.09 -15.95 -6.86
C ASP A 230 -9.18 -14.89 -7.14
N ALA A 231 -10.43 -15.35 -7.14
CA ALA A 231 -11.63 -14.50 -7.23
C ALA A 231 -12.01 -13.91 -5.88
N ARG A 232 -11.86 -14.73 -4.84
CA ARG A 232 -12.19 -14.44 -3.44
C ARG A 232 -11.51 -15.45 -2.53
N GLY A 233 -11.39 -15.11 -1.27
CA GLY A 233 -10.84 -16.01 -0.28
C GLY A 233 -10.95 -15.49 1.14
N THR A 234 -10.46 -16.33 2.05
CA THR A 234 -10.34 -16.05 3.47
C THR A 234 -8.95 -16.44 3.92
N ALA A 235 -8.29 -15.56 4.65
CA ALA A 235 -7.08 -15.88 5.40
C ALA A 235 -7.36 -15.69 6.89
N VAL A 236 -6.98 -16.68 7.71
CA VAL A 236 -7.02 -16.62 9.17
C VAL A 236 -5.59 -16.47 9.67
N LEU A 237 -5.33 -15.36 10.36
CA LEU A 237 -4.07 -15.04 10.99
C LEU A 237 -4.19 -15.38 12.47
N SER A 238 -3.38 -16.32 12.96
CA SER A 238 -3.38 -16.75 14.35
C SER A 238 -2.16 -16.22 15.08
N TYR A 239 -2.40 -15.67 16.27
CA TYR A 239 -1.38 -15.17 17.18
C TYR A 239 -1.33 -16.14 18.38
N ASP A 240 -0.38 -17.08 18.35
CA ASP A 240 -0.32 -18.17 19.32
C ASP A 240 0.52 -17.79 20.57
N CYS A 241 1.31 -16.69 20.47
CA CYS A 241 2.17 -16.23 21.56
C CYS A 241 2.19 -14.68 21.69
N GLY A 242 2.93 -14.16 22.68
CA GLY A 242 3.12 -12.71 22.89
C GLY A 242 1.90 -11.98 23.44
N GLU A 243 1.83 -10.68 23.17
CA GLU A 243 0.79 -9.77 23.67
C GLU A 243 -0.61 -10.15 23.17
N HIS A 244 -0.69 -10.67 21.95
CA HIS A 244 -1.95 -11.02 21.30
C HIS A 244 -2.24 -12.52 21.32
N ALA A 245 -1.61 -13.28 22.25
CA ALA A 245 -1.79 -14.75 22.33
C ALA A 245 -3.27 -15.15 22.40
N GLY A 246 -3.70 -16.02 21.48
CA GLY A 246 -5.08 -16.51 21.35
C GLY A 246 -5.99 -15.63 20.47
N LEU A 247 -5.47 -14.54 19.89
CA LEU A 247 -6.21 -13.74 18.90
C LEU A 247 -6.27 -14.47 17.55
N GLU A 248 -7.46 -14.49 16.95
CA GLU A 248 -7.68 -14.85 15.55
C GLU A 248 -8.15 -13.64 14.75
N VAL A 249 -7.47 -13.34 13.65
CA VAL A 249 -7.88 -12.31 12.69
C VAL A 249 -8.31 -12.97 11.39
N VAL A 250 -9.58 -12.83 11.03
CA VAL A 250 -10.17 -13.36 9.80
C VAL A 250 -10.16 -12.26 8.75
N CYS A 251 -9.37 -12.43 7.70
CA CYS A 251 -9.26 -11.50 6.58
C CYS A 251 -10.08 -12.03 5.39
N LEU A 252 -11.12 -11.31 5.01
CA LEU A 252 -12.01 -11.63 3.89
C LEU A 252 -11.68 -10.73 2.70
N HIS A 253 -11.63 -11.31 1.50
CA HIS A 253 -11.43 -10.56 0.27
C HIS A 253 -12.21 -11.14 -0.90
N SER A 254 -12.78 -10.28 -1.76
CA SER A 254 -13.54 -10.72 -2.93
C SER A 254 -13.56 -9.67 -4.03
N LYS A 255 -13.39 -10.13 -5.28
CA LYS A 255 -13.67 -9.37 -6.51
C LYS A 255 -15.03 -9.71 -7.11
N THR A 256 -15.77 -10.64 -6.51
CA THR A 256 -17.00 -11.22 -7.09
C THR A 256 -18.26 -10.98 -6.28
N SER A 257 -18.14 -10.39 -5.09
CA SER A 257 -19.27 -10.10 -4.19
C SER A 257 -19.02 -8.82 -3.41
N PRO A 258 -20.05 -8.12 -2.96
CA PRO A 258 -19.92 -7.11 -1.91
C PRO A 258 -19.55 -7.76 -0.59
N GLY A 259 -18.95 -6.97 0.29
CA GLY A 259 -18.48 -7.42 1.60
C GLY A 259 -19.40 -7.13 2.76
N THR A 260 -18.92 -7.51 3.92
CA THR A 260 -19.54 -7.27 5.21
C THR A 260 -18.77 -6.22 6.01
N GLN A 261 -19.37 -5.71 7.07
CA GLN A 261 -18.73 -4.81 8.01
C GLN A 261 -17.60 -5.52 8.77
N SER A 262 -16.49 -4.83 9.01
CA SER A 262 -15.40 -5.34 9.83
C SER A 262 -15.67 -5.13 11.32
N SER A 263 -15.14 -6.03 12.18
CA SER A 263 -15.39 -5.99 13.62
C SER A 263 -14.22 -6.50 14.45
N PHE A 264 -14.10 -5.96 15.67
CA PHE A 264 -13.09 -6.31 16.67
C PHE A 264 -13.83 -6.69 17.96
N ALA A 265 -13.81 -7.94 18.34
CA ALA A 265 -14.49 -8.46 19.52
C ALA A 265 -13.50 -8.73 20.65
N GLY A 266 -13.72 -8.10 21.80
CA GLY A 266 -12.94 -8.25 23.01
C GLY A 266 -13.75 -8.82 24.19
N ASP A 267 -13.20 -8.71 25.40
CA ASP A 267 -13.84 -9.19 26.64
C ASP A 267 -15.18 -8.51 26.94
N HIS A 268 -15.32 -7.24 26.55
CA HIS A 268 -16.41 -6.40 27.02
C HIS A 268 -17.29 -5.90 25.89
N ASP A 269 -16.68 -5.45 24.81
CA ASP A 269 -17.36 -4.73 23.74
C ASP A 269 -16.92 -5.22 22.36
N VAL A 270 -17.66 -4.79 21.33
CA VAL A 270 -17.32 -4.97 19.92
C VAL A 270 -17.16 -3.59 19.29
N LEU A 271 -16.05 -3.39 18.60
CA LEU A 271 -15.85 -2.23 17.76
C LEU A 271 -16.09 -2.62 16.31
N SER A 272 -16.85 -1.82 15.56
CA SER A 272 -17.11 -2.02 14.14
C SER A 272 -16.54 -0.88 13.31
N ILE A 273 -16.10 -1.19 12.07
CA ILE A 273 -15.68 -0.21 11.08
C ILE A 273 -16.33 -0.50 9.72
N ASP A 274 -16.62 0.54 8.96
CA ASP A 274 -17.26 0.44 7.64
C ASP A 274 -16.34 -0.10 6.55
N ASP A 275 -15.07 0.27 6.56
CA ASP A 275 -14.08 -0.14 5.56
C ASP A 275 -12.69 -0.30 6.20
N CYS A 276 -11.99 -1.41 5.94
CA CYS A 276 -10.65 -1.63 6.48
C CYS A 276 -9.56 -0.86 5.71
N GLN A 277 -9.85 -0.33 4.53
CA GLN A 277 -8.93 0.50 3.75
C GLN A 277 -8.87 1.94 4.27
N TRP A 278 -10.04 2.54 4.53
CA TRP A 278 -10.18 3.90 5.06
C TRP A 278 -11.37 4.00 6.02
N PRO A 279 -11.21 3.52 7.25
CA PRO A 279 -12.29 3.56 8.24
C PRO A 279 -12.77 5.00 8.48
N ARG A 280 -14.05 5.24 8.32
CA ARG A 280 -14.67 6.54 8.60
C ARG A 280 -15.74 6.42 9.66
N ARG A 281 -16.58 5.38 9.55
CA ARG A 281 -17.58 5.06 10.55
C ARG A 281 -17.01 4.03 11.51
N ILE A 282 -16.91 4.42 12.76
CA ILE A 282 -16.41 3.59 13.84
C ILE A 282 -17.47 3.57 14.93
N GLY A 283 -18.02 2.40 15.21
CA GLY A 283 -19.04 2.22 16.24
C GLY A 283 -18.52 1.31 17.36
N LEU A 284 -18.74 1.69 18.61
CA LEU A 284 -18.51 0.85 19.77
C LEU A 284 -19.84 0.28 20.27
N HIS A 285 -19.94 -1.04 20.35
CA HIS A 285 -21.14 -1.79 20.73
C HIS A 285 -20.81 -2.70 21.90
N GLY A 286 -21.50 -2.59 23.02
CA GLY A 286 -21.18 -3.35 24.21
C GLY A 286 -22.36 -4.07 24.87
N PRO A 287 -22.16 -4.80 25.97
CA PRO A 287 -23.23 -5.24 26.84
C PRO A 287 -24.08 -4.07 27.33
N ALA A 288 -23.50 -2.87 27.40
CA ALA A 288 -24.22 -1.62 27.58
C ALA A 288 -25.09 -1.26 26.35
N ALA A 289 -24.80 -1.78 25.15
CA ALA A 289 -25.67 -1.62 23.97
C ALA A 289 -27.06 -2.29 24.18
N ALA A 290 -27.16 -3.29 25.05
CA ALA A 290 -28.45 -3.77 25.53
C ALA A 290 -29.27 -2.70 26.28
N THR A 291 -28.62 -1.62 26.67
CA THR A 291 -29.24 -0.39 27.26
C THR A 291 -29.37 0.76 26.26
N GLY A 292 -29.00 0.57 24.97
CA GLY A 292 -29.17 1.53 23.89
C GLY A 292 -28.08 2.61 23.79
N THR A 293 -26.89 2.35 24.29
CA THR A 293 -25.76 3.30 24.27
C THR A 293 -24.64 2.84 23.33
N ASP A 294 -24.95 2.71 22.03
CA ASP A 294 -23.91 2.65 21.02
C ASP A 294 -23.17 3.98 20.95
N GLU A 295 -21.85 3.96 20.96
CA GLU A 295 -21.02 5.15 20.84
C GLU A 295 -20.52 5.28 19.40
N ASP A 296 -20.78 6.44 18.79
CA ASP A 296 -20.25 6.82 17.49
C ASP A 296 -18.86 7.46 17.68
N LEU A 297 -17.84 6.77 17.18
CA LEU A 297 -16.44 7.19 17.21
C LEU A 297 -15.93 7.60 15.82
N SER A 298 -16.85 7.81 14.89
CA SER A 298 -16.55 8.12 13.48
C SER A 298 -15.65 9.35 13.35
N VAL A 299 -14.84 9.34 12.30
CA VAL A 299 -13.87 10.40 12.00
C VAL A 299 -14.22 11.04 10.66
N GLU A 300 -14.43 12.35 10.68
CA GLU A 300 -14.49 13.11 9.44
C GLU A 300 -13.08 13.34 8.90
N ARG A 301 -12.91 13.30 7.58
CA ARG A 301 -11.67 13.73 6.96
C ARG A 301 -11.48 15.22 7.24
N GLY A 302 -10.34 15.56 7.87
CA GLY A 302 -10.01 16.94 8.21
C GLY A 302 -9.83 17.81 6.96
N ALA A 303 -9.88 19.13 7.20
CA ALA A 303 -9.64 20.14 6.15
C ALA A 303 -8.23 20.05 5.54
N GLU A 304 -7.29 19.41 6.26
CA GLU A 304 -5.91 19.19 5.81
C GLU A 304 -5.79 18.17 4.68
N ALA A 305 -6.84 17.36 4.46
CA ALA A 305 -6.87 16.40 3.35
C ALA A 305 -7.98 16.74 2.36
N PRO A 306 -7.88 17.83 1.63
CA PRO A 306 -8.95 18.31 0.77
C PRO A 306 -9.25 17.30 -0.34
N GLY A 307 -10.20 16.41 -0.06
CA GLY A 307 -10.93 15.65 -1.07
C GLY A 307 -10.16 14.55 -1.82
N HIS A 308 -8.91 14.21 -1.45
CA HIS A 308 -8.19 13.16 -2.15
C HIS A 308 -7.75 12.03 -1.20
N GLN A 309 -7.87 10.77 -1.66
CA GLN A 309 -7.57 9.58 -0.84
C GLN A 309 -6.09 9.47 -0.45
N LEU A 310 -5.16 9.92 -1.31
CA LEU A 310 -3.73 9.85 -1.06
C LEU A 310 -3.16 11.07 -0.31
N ALA A 311 -3.99 12.03 0.13
CA ALA A 311 -3.50 13.27 0.71
C ALA A 311 -2.67 13.07 1.99
N TYR A 312 -3.11 12.21 2.90
CA TYR A 312 -2.38 11.92 4.14
C TYR A 312 -1.07 11.18 3.90
N GLU A 313 -1.09 10.20 2.99
CA GLU A 313 0.11 9.47 2.57
C GLU A 313 1.14 10.40 1.94
N LEU A 314 0.72 11.24 0.98
CA LEU A 314 1.59 12.19 0.31
C LEU A 314 2.19 13.22 1.28
N ALA A 315 1.38 13.75 2.21
CA ALA A 315 1.84 14.68 3.23
C ALA A 315 2.91 14.02 4.12
N GLU A 316 2.70 12.76 4.52
CA GLU A 316 3.67 12.01 5.33
C GLU A 316 4.96 11.73 4.55
N VAL A 317 4.90 11.34 3.29
CA VAL A 317 6.07 11.18 2.42
C VAL A 317 6.87 12.47 2.37
N CYS A 318 6.21 13.59 2.09
CA CYS A 318 6.89 14.90 2.02
C CYS A 318 7.55 15.28 3.33
N ARG A 319 6.87 15.04 4.46
CA ARG A 319 7.38 15.29 5.82
C ARG A 319 8.63 14.45 6.11
N LEU A 320 8.56 13.15 5.83
CA LEU A 320 9.65 12.20 6.11
C LEU A 320 10.88 12.46 5.24
N VAL A 321 10.69 12.72 3.95
CA VAL A 321 11.80 13.04 3.03
C VAL A 321 12.51 14.32 3.45
N ARG A 322 11.77 15.39 3.81
CA ARG A 322 12.35 16.64 4.32
C ARG A 322 13.10 16.42 5.63
N ALA A 323 12.59 15.57 6.50
CA ALA A 323 13.24 15.21 7.78
C ALA A 323 14.48 14.32 7.61
N GLY A 324 14.76 13.83 6.38
CA GLY A 324 15.87 12.91 6.12
C GLY A 324 15.66 11.53 6.72
N ALA A 325 14.40 11.14 6.95
CA ALA A 325 14.04 9.80 7.41
C ALA A 325 14.42 8.74 6.36
N ARG A 326 14.54 7.47 6.78
CA ARG A 326 14.82 6.35 5.88
C ARG A 326 13.61 5.46 5.66
N GLN A 327 12.61 5.54 6.52
CA GLN A 327 11.33 4.84 6.46
C GLN A 327 10.30 5.58 7.29
N SER A 328 9.03 5.15 7.24
CA SER A 328 7.98 5.66 8.11
C SER A 328 7.99 4.96 9.46
N ASP A 329 7.84 5.73 10.54
CA ASP A 329 7.63 5.19 11.90
C ASP A 329 6.20 4.64 12.08
N LEU A 330 5.22 5.20 11.35
CA LEU A 330 3.84 4.73 11.39
C LEU A 330 3.66 3.39 10.67
N HIS A 331 4.36 3.22 9.54
CA HIS A 331 4.35 1.98 8.76
C HIS A 331 5.78 1.57 8.39
N PRO A 332 6.54 1.00 9.35
CA PRO A 332 7.92 0.59 9.11
C PRO A 332 7.99 -0.58 8.10
N LEU A 333 9.09 -0.64 7.35
CA LEU A 333 9.33 -1.63 6.30
C LEU A 333 9.17 -3.09 6.77
N SER A 334 9.45 -3.36 8.05
CA SER A 334 9.23 -4.69 8.63
C SER A 334 7.76 -5.14 8.56
N ARG A 335 6.80 -4.20 8.61
CA ARG A 335 5.37 -4.51 8.44
C ARG A 335 5.03 -4.82 6.99
N SER A 336 5.60 -4.09 6.04
CA SER A 336 5.44 -4.38 4.61
C SER A 336 6.01 -5.76 4.25
N VAL A 337 7.19 -6.09 4.75
CA VAL A 337 7.81 -7.42 4.58
C VAL A 337 6.93 -8.52 5.18
N ALA A 338 6.41 -8.32 6.41
CA ALA A 338 5.51 -9.27 7.05
C ALA A 338 4.20 -9.44 6.24
N ALA A 339 3.61 -8.35 5.76
CA ALA A 339 2.39 -8.41 4.94
C ALA A 339 2.60 -9.20 3.65
N VAL A 340 3.71 -8.97 2.94
CA VAL A 340 4.08 -9.75 1.76
C VAL A 340 4.25 -11.23 2.09
N GLY A 341 4.91 -11.56 3.20
CA GLY A 341 5.08 -12.95 3.66
C GLY A 341 3.73 -13.65 3.92
N VAL A 342 2.80 -12.97 4.58
CA VAL A 342 1.43 -13.49 4.81
C VAL A 342 0.68 -13.69 3.48
N LEU A 343 0.75 -12.70 2.57
CA LEU A 343 0.12 -12.80 1.25
C LEU A 343 0.72 -13.96 0.43
N GLN A 344 2.03 -14.15 0.45
CA GLN A 344 2.71 -15.23 -0.24
C GLN A 344 2.26 -16.59 0.30
N GLU A 345 2.24 -16.77 1.62
CA GLU A 345 1.79 -18.03 2.23
C GLU A 345 0.31 -18.30 1.95
N ALA A 346 -0.55 -17.29 2.05
CA ALA A 346 -1.96 -17.43 1.73
C ALA A 346 -2.16 -17.83 0.25
N ARG A 347 -1.44 -17.19 -0.71
CA ARG A 347 -1.47 -17.58 -2.13
C ARG A 347 -1.06 -19.02 -2.34
N ARG A 348 0.03 -19.45 -1.70
CA ARG A 348 0.53 -20.83 -1.78
C ARG A 348 -0.53 -21.84 -1.36
N GLN A 349 -1.25 -21.58 -0.26
CA GLN A 349 -2.32 -22.47 0.24
C GLN A 349 -3.54 -22.48 -0.68
N VAL A 350 -3.92 -21.34 -1.25
CA VAL A 350 -5.05 -21.23 -2.20
C VAL A 350 -4.70 -21.86 -3.56
N GLY A 351 -3.40 -21.98 -3.90
CA GLY A 351 -2.93 -22.53 -5.17
C GLY A 351 -2.68 -21.48 -6.26
N VAL A 352 -2.67 -20.18 -5.91
CA VAL A 352 -2.27 -19.10 -6.84
C VAL A 352 -0.75 -19.14 -7.01
N ARG A 353 -0.29 -19.08 -8.26
CA ARG A 353 1.14 -19.08 -8.63
C ARG A 353 1.48 -17.89 -9.50
N PHE A 354 2.60 -17.25 -9.21
CA PHE A 354 3.16 -16.18 -10.02
C PHE A 354 4.53 -16.59 -10.56
N PRO A 355 5.00 -16.02 -11.69
CA PRO A 355 6.35 -16.29 -12.19
C PRO A 355 7.45 -15.98 -11.15
N ALA A 356 7.24 -15.04 -10.27
CA ALA A 356 8.16 -14.69 -9.20
C ALA A 356 8.37 -15.82 -8.17
N ASP A 357 7.39 -16.69 -7.98
CA ASP A 357 7.46 -17.82 -7.03
C ASP A 357 8.45 -18.93 -7.49
N GLU A 358 8.88 -18.91 -8.76
CA GLU A 358 9.87 -19.86 -9.30
C GLU A 358 11.32 -19.43 -9.02
N GLN A 359 11.49 -18.18 -8.56
CA GLN A 359 12.82 -17.58 -8.29
C GLN A 359 13.13 -17.54 -6.79
N ASP A 360 12.18 -17.92 -5.95
CA ASP A 360 12.24 -18.05 -4.51
C ASP A 360 12.54 -19.52 -4.13
#